data_8b5c8a0b39bf9ef088c954422d6a82c8
#
_entry.id   8b5c8a0b39bf9ef088c954422d6a82c8
#
_cell.length_a   1.000
_cell.length_b   1.000
_cell.length_c   1.000
_cell.angle_alpha   90.00
_cell.angle_beta   90.00
_cell.angle_gamma   90.00
#
_symmetry.space_group_name_H-M   'P 1'
#
loop_
_entity.id
_entity.type
_entity.pdbx_description
1 polymer ?
#
loop_
_entity_poly.entity_id
_entity_poly.type
_entity_poly.pdbx_seq_one_letter_code
_entity_poly.pdbx_strand_id
1 'polypeptide(L)'
;SEFIVYEESWSIGIAKFLSNPYVAALLLAIGLAGLVIEIFTAGFGVAGVISLIAFALYFGGNLFAGFARSEYILLFILGIVLLGAEVFTAGFGILGLGGLACVAVSIVLSAANLSQGLLTLGLAILLSIVIVLIAFRFLRKSPLWKRLILSEAETKERGYVGPRDLKIYLDAQGVALTHLR
;
A
#
# COMPACT_ATOMS: atom_id res chain seq x y z
N SER A 1 51.63 7.86 -19.64
CA SER A 1 50.19 7.72 -19.47
C SER A 1 49.97 7.16 -18.07
N GLU A 2 49.73 8.02 -17.09
CA GLU A 2 49.33 7.60 -15.76
C GLU A 2 47.88 7.15 -15.84
N PHE A 3 47.61 5.87 -15.62
CA PHE A 3 46.28 5.34 -15.40
C PHE A 3 45.88 5.71 -13.98
N ILE A 4 45.03 6.74 -13.82
CA ILE A 4 44.40 7.05 -12.55
C ILE A 4 43.36 5.93 -12.30
N VAL A 5 43.73 4.97 -11.45
CA VAL A 5 42.79 3.95 -10.93
C VAL A 5 41.89 4.68 -9.95
N TYR A 6 40.71 5.07 -10.39
CA TYR A 6 39.66 5.52 -9.47
C TYR A 6 39.23 4.33 -8.62
N GLU A 7 39.63 4.31 -7.36
CA GLU A 7 39.01 3.41 -6.40
C GLU A 7 37.52 3.74 -6.34
N GLU A 8 36.68 2.81 -6.76
CA GLU A 8 35.24 2.99 -6.64
C GLU A 8 34.89 3.18 -5.16
N SER A 9 34.46 4.38 -4.81
CA SER A 9 33.98 4.67 -3.46
C SER A 9 32.84 3.72 -3.10
N TRP A 10 32.80 3.25 -1.86
CA TRP A 10 31.71 2.38 -1.34
C TRP A 10 30.31 2.91 -1.66
N SER A 11 30.15 4.25 -1.69
CA SER A 11 28.89 4.90 -2.04
C SER A 11 28.46 4.61 -3.47
N ILE A 12 29.40 4.56 -4.42
CA ILE A 12 29.13 4.26 -5.83
C ILE A 12 28.72 2.79 -5.98
N GLY A 13 29.38 1.88 -5.27
CA GLY A 13 29.01 0.47 -5.25
C GLY A 13 27.59 0.23 -4.74
N ILE A 14 27.22 0.87 -3.64
CA ILE A 14 25.87 0.80 -3.06
C ILE A 14 24.85 1.39 -4.06
N ALA A 15 25.12 2.57 -4.63
CA ALA A 15 24.23 3.20 -5.60
C ALA A 15 24.00 2.30 -6.82
N LYS A 16 25.06 1.71 -7.40
CA LYS A 16 24.95 0.74 -8.50
C LYS A 16 24.10 -0.49 -8.12
N PHE A 17 24.28 -1.02 -6.92
CA PHE A 17 23.50 -2.15 -6.42
C PHE A 17 22.01 -1.79 -6.30
N LEU A 18 21.68 -0.66 -5.66
CA LEU A 18 20.31 -0.21 -5.48
C LEU A 18 19.62 0.16 -6.80
N SER A 19 20.39 0.63 -7.79
CA SER A 19 19.88 0.99 -9.12
C SER A 19 19.83 -0.20 -10.09
N ASN A 20 20.23 -1.40 -9.65
CA ASN A 20 20.02 -2.61 -10.44
C ASN A 20 18.51 -2.82 -10.66
N PRO A 21 18.03 -3.08 -11.90
CA PRO A 21 16.60 -3.15 -12.19
C PRO A 21 15.82 -4.14 -11.33
N TYR A 22 16.43 -5.27 -10.99
CA TYR A 22 15.79 -6.30 -10.17
C TYR A 22 15.72 -5.91 -8.69
N VAL A 23 16.79 -5.29 -8.17
CA VAL A 23 16.85 -4.78 -6.79
C VAL A 23 15.87 -3.60 -6.66
N ALA A 24 15.88 -2.69 -7.62
CA ALA A 24 14.96 -1.57 -7.72
C ALA A 24 13.50 -2.03 -7.76
N ALA A 25 13.19 -3.05 -8.58
CA ALA A 25 11.86 -3.65 -8.65
C ALA A 25 11.43 -4.28 -7.32
N LEU A 26 12.34 -4.96 -6.63
CA LEU A 26 12.06 -5.54 -5.31
C LEU A 26 11.80 -4.46 -4.25
N LEU A 27 12.61 -3.41 -4.21
CA LEU A 27 12.42 -2.27 -3.31
C LEU A 27 11.07 -1.59 -3.55
N LEU A 28 10.73 -1.31 -4.82
CA LEU A 28 9.44 -0.74 -5.19
C LEU A 28 8.28 -1.68 -4.84
N ALA A 29 8.45 -3.00 -5.06
CA ALA A 29 7.42 -3.98 -4.71
C ALA A 29 7.14 -4.00 -3.21
N ILE A 30 8.19 -3.97 -2.38
CA ILE A 30 8.07 -3.87 -0.91
C ILE A 30 7.41 -2.54 -0.52
N GLY A 31 7.82 -1.44 -1.15
CA GLY A 31 7.25 -0.12 -0.91
C GLY A 31 5.76 -0.06 -1.24
N LEU A 32 5.38 -0.47 -2.44
CA LEU A 32 3.99 -0.48 -2.90
C LEU A 32 3.13 -1.44 -2.06
N ALA A 33 3.61 -2.67 -1.82
CA ALA A 33 2.90 -3.64 -1.00
C ALA A 33 2.73 -3.16 0.45
N GLY A 34 3.79 -2.60 1.04
CA GLY A 34 3.75 -2.05 2.39
C GLY A 34 2.74 -0.91 2.51
N LEU A 35 2.68 -0.03 1.51
CA LEU A 35 1.71 1.07 1.45
C LEU A 35 0.27 0.54 1.38
N VAL A 36 0.01 -0.44 0.53
CA VAL A 36 -1.30 -1.09 0.43
C VAL A 36 -1.68 -1.76 1.76
N ILE A 37 -0.78 -2.53 2.35
CA ILE A 37 -1.03 -3.21 3.64
C ILE A 37 -1.33 -2.18 4.73
N GLU A 38 -0.59 -1.07 4.78
CA GLU A 38 -0.78 0.00 5.77
C GLU A 38 -2.18 0.63 5.68
N ILE A 39 -2.66 0.91 4.45
CA ILE A 39 -4.02 1.45 4.24
C ILE A 39 -5.08 0.50 4.80
N PHE A 40 -4.91 -0.81 4.64
CA PHE A 40 -5.87 -1.80 5.12
C PHE A 40 -5.73 -2.14 6.61
N THR A 41 -4.60 -1.84 7.24
CA THR A 41 -4.38 -2.09 8.67
C THR A 41 -4.70 -0.91 9.57
N ALA A 42 -5.13 0.21 8.99
CA ALA A 42 -5.64 1.41 9.66
C ALA A 42 -4.74 1.96 10.79
N GLY A 43 -3.44 2.10 10.53
CA GLY A 43 -2.55 2.69 11.52
C GLY A 43 -1.12 2.82 10.99
N PHE A 44 -0.42 3.86 11.39
CA PHE A 44 0.98 4.07 11.05
C PHE A 44 1.81 2.99 11.76
N GLY A 45 1.88 1.84 11.13
CA GLY A 45 2.51 0.65 11.66
C GLY A 45 3.81 0.29 10.94
N VAL A 46 4.24 -0.92 11.18
CA VAL A 46 5.50 -1.46 10.66
C VAL A 46 5.51 -1.48 9.13
N ALA A 47 4.36 -1.76 8.48
CA ALA A 47 4.26 -1.83 7.03
C ALA A 47 4.52 -0.47 6.37
N GLY A 48 3.99 0.62 6.95
CA GLY A 48 4.22 1.99 6.46
C GLY A 48 5.68 2.41 6.58
N VAL A 49 6.32 2.09 7.70
CA VAL A 49 7.76 2.39 7.91
C VAL A 49 8.62 1.61 6.92
N ILE A 50 8.35 0.32 6.71
CA ILE A 50 9.07 -0.50 5.72
C ILE A 50 8.88 0.07 4.32
N SER A 51 7.66 0.48 3.97
CA SER A 51 7.34 1.12 2.69
C SER A 51 8.16 2.39 2.47
N LEU A 52 8.22 3.26 3.49
CA LEU A 52 8.97 4.52 3.42
C LEU A 52 10.47 4.27 3.22
N ILE A 53 11.05 3.32 3.97
CA ILE A 53 12.46 2.94 3.83
C ILE A 53 12.73 2.38 2.43
N ALA A 54 11.86 1.52 1.92
CA ALA A 54 12.01 0.92 0.60
C ALA A 54 11.98 1.98 -0.53
N PHE A 55 11.06 2.95 -0.47
CA PHE A 55 11.05 4.08 -1.41
C PHE A 55 12.27 4.99 -1.26
N ALA A 56 12.70 5.27 -0.03
CA ALA A 56 13.90 6.07 0.22
C ALA A 56 15.16 5.41 -0.37
N LEU A 57 15.30 4.09 -0.23
CA LEU A 57 16.39 3.33 -0.83
C LEU A 57 16.32 3.32 -2.36
N TYR A 58 15.12 3.16 -2.94
CA TYR A 58 14.94 3.19 -4.39
C TYR A 58 15.32 4.57 -4.97
N PHE A 59 14.69 5.62 -4.49
CA PHE A 59 14.95 6.97 -5.01
C PHE A 59 16.35 7.47 -4.66
N GLY A 60 16.81 7.19 -3.43
CA GLY A 60 18.16 7.53 -2.99
C GLY A 60 19.24 6.83 -3.83
N GLY A 61 19.10 5.53 -4.07
CA GLY A 61 20.02 4.77 -4.93
C GLY A 61 20.11 5.36 -6.34
N ASN A 62 18.96 5.63 -6.96
CA ASN A 62 18.92 6.21 -8.30
C ASN A 62 19.41 7.67 -8.35
N LEU A 63 19.18 8.44 -7.29
CA LEU A 63 19.67 9.81 -7.15
C LEU A 63 21.21 9.83 -7.05
N PHE A 64 21.78 8.99 -6.17
CA PHE A 64 23.25 8.86 -6.02
C PHE A 64 23.91 8.26 -7.26
N ALA A 65 23.23 7.41 -8.01
CA ALA A 65 23.70 6.90 -9.30
C ALA A 65 23.61 7.94 -10.42
N GLY A 66 22.98 9.12 -10.18
CA GLY A 66 22.81 10.17 -11.16
C GLY A 66 21.69 9.94 -12.18
N PHE A 67 20.84 8.95 -11.97
CA PHE A 67 19.71 8.62 -12.86
C PHE A 67 18.45 9.41 -12.49
N ALA A 68 18.16 9.52 -11.18
CA ALA A 68 17.01 10.28 -10.69
C ALA A 68 17.36 11.75 -10.45
N ARG A 69 16.33 12.60 -10.56
CA ARG A 69 16.38 14.01 -10.20
C ARG A 69 15.39 14.25 -9.04
N SER A 70 15.61 15.32 -8.31
CA SER A 70 14.72 15.72 -7.20
C SER A 70 13.27 15.92 -7.64
N GLU A 71 13.06 16.39 -8.89
CA GLU A 71 11.74 16.60 -9.46
C GLU A 71 10.92 15.32 -9.57
N TYR A 72 11.59 14.17 -9.82
CA TYR A 72 10.90 12.87 -9.89
C TYR A 72 10.45 12.40 -8.51
N ILE A 73 11.24 12.68 -7.47
CA ILE A 73 10.86 12.42 -6.08
C ILE A 73 9.65 13.26 -5.68
N LEU A 74 9.66 14.55 -6.03
CA LEU A 74 8.52 15.44 -5.79
C LEU A 74 7.26 14.98 -6.53
N LEU A 75 7.41 14.52 -7.76
CA LEU A 75 6.31 13.97 -8.55
C LEU A 75 5.74 12.70 -7.91
N PHE A 76 6.61 11.84 -7.35
CA PHE A 76 6.18 10.65 -6.59
C PHE A 76 5.38 11.03 -5.35
N ILE A 77 5.90 11.97 -4.55
CA ILE A 77 5.22 12.47 -3.35
C ILE A 77 3.86 13.06 -3.71
N LEU A 78 3.81 13.88 -4.77
CA LEU A 78 2.54 14.42 -5.28
C LEU A 78 1.56 13.32 -5.64
N GLY A 79 2.04 12.27 -6.32
CA GLY A 79 1.22 11.10 -6.66
C GLY A 79 0.64 10.40 -5.42
N ILE A 80 1.45 10.19 -4.38
CA ILE A 80 0.99 9.60 -3.11
C ILE A 80 -0.02 10.50 -2.41
N VAL A 81 0.18 11.82 -2.41
CA VAL A 81 -0.76 12.79 -1.81
C VAL A 81 -2.10 12.77 -2.57
N LEU A 82 -2.08 12.74 -3.90
CA LEU A 82 -3.29 12.63 -4.72
C LEU A 82 -4.05 11.34 -4.47
N LEU A 83 -3.35 10.20 -4.37
CA LEU A 83 -3.95 8.92 -4.03
C LEU A 83 -4.55 8.93 -2.61
N GLY A 84 -3.87 9.56 -1.66
CA GLY A 84 -4.39 9.75 -0.31
C GLY A 84 -5.65 10.63 -0.30
N ALA A 85 -5.65 11.74 -1.04
CA ALA A 85 -6.81 12.62 -1.16
C ALA A 85 -8.03 11.90 -1.78
N GLU A 86 -7.81 11.01 -2.76
CA GLU A 86 -8.86 10.22 -3.39
C GLU A 86 -9.59 9.32 -2.38
N VAL A 87 -8.87 8.75 -1.41
CA VAL A 87 -9.49 7.92 -0.35
C VAL A 87 -10.53 8.69 0.45
N PHE A 88 -10.31 9.99 0.66
CA PHE A 88 -11.25 10.86 1.38
C PHE A 88 -12.43 11.34 0.53
N THR A 89 -12.29 11.35 -0.80
CA THR A 89 -13.34 11.82 -1.72
C THR A 89 -14.34 10.73 -2.12
N ALA A 90 -14.16 9.50 -1.61
CA ALA A 90 -15.05 8.34 -1.78
C ALA A 90 -15.42 7.97 -3.23
N GLY A 91 -14.54 8.20 -4.19
CA GLY A 91 -14.79 7.79 -5.57
C GLY A 91 -13.49 7.73 -6.37
N PHE A 92 -13.26 6.65 -7.11
CA PHE A 92 -12.09 6.51 -7.98
C PHE A 92 -12.23 7.46 -9.18
N GLY A 93 -11.80 8.69 -8.98
CA GLY A 93 -11.96 9.76 -9.95
C GLY A 93 -10.64 10.29 -10.49
N ILE A 94 -10.64 11.56 -10.86
CA ILE A 94 -9.50 12.24 -11.51
C ILE A 94 -8.26 12.25 -10.62
N LEU A 95 -8.42 12.39 -9.28
CA LEU A 95 -7.30 12.42 -8.34
C LEU A 95 -6.60 11.07 -8.27
N GLY A 96 -7.36 9.97 -8.25
CA GLY A 96 -6.83 8.61 -8.24
C GLY A 96 -6.05 8.28 -9.50
N LEU A 97 -6.62 8.57 -10.67
CA LEU A 97 -5.94 8.37 -11.96
C LEU A 97 -4.71 9.26 -12.09
N GLY A 98 -4.83 10.54 -11.71
CA GLY A 98 -3.71 11.49 -11.71
C GLY A 98 -2.59 11.04 -10.75
N GLY A 99 -2.95 10.59 -9.56
CA GLY A 99 -2.00 10.07 -8.57
C GLY A 99 -1.25 8.84 -9.08
N LEU A 100 -1.97 7.86 -9.65
CA LEU A 100 -1.34 6.67 -10.27
C LEU A 100 -0.40 7.05 -11.42
N ALA A 101 -0.82 7.97 -12.28
CA ALA A 101 0.03 8.46 -13.38
C ALA A 101 1.29 9.13 -12.85
N CYS A 102 1.19 10.00 -11.84
CA CYS A 102 2.33 10.65 -11.21
C CYS A 102 3.31 9.63 -10.60
N VAL A 103 2.81 8.63 -9.86
CA VAL A 103 3.63 7.55 -9.30
C VAL A 103 4.32 6.75 -10.40
N ALA A 104 3.58 6.31 -11.43
CA ALA A 104 4.14 5.51 -12.50
C ALA A 104 5.22 6.29 -13.29
N VAL A 105 4.92 7.53 -13.67
CA VAL A 105 5.85 8.39 -14.42
C VAL A 105 7.09 8.69 -13.59
N SER A 106 6.96 8.99 -12.31
CA SER A 106 8.10 9.27 -11.43
C SER A 106 9.06 8.08 -11.33
N ILE A 107 8.52 6.85 -11.19
CA ILE A 107 9.31 5.63 -11.14
C ILE A 107 10.04 5.40 -12.46
N VAL A 108 9.33 5.50 -13.57
CA VAL A 108 9.92 5.27 -14.90
C VAL A 108 11.02 6.27 -15.22
N LEU A 109 10.81 7.55 -14.89
CA LEU A 109 11.80 8.62 -15.15
C LEU A 109 13.00 8.57 -14.18
N SER A 110 12.85 7.92 -13.02
CA SER A 110 13.94 7.75 -12.04
C SER A 110 14.93 6.65 -12.41
N ALA A 111 14.67 5.86 -13.44
CA ALA A 111 15.56 4.80 -13.92
C ALA A 111 16.57 5.33 -14.94
N ALA A 112 17.65 4.55 -15.21
CA ALA A 112 18.70 4.93 -16.13
C ALA A 112 18.21 5.16 -17.57
N ASN A 113 17.16 4.46 -17.99
CA ASN A 113 16.50 4.64 -19.28
C ASN A 113 15.04 4.16 -19.24
N LEU A 114 14.25 4.55 -20.25
CA LEU A 114 12.82 4.25 -20.34
C LEU A 114 12.54 2.73 -20.29
N SER A 115 13.29 1.94 -21.01
CA SER A 115 13.11 0.47 -21.07
C SER A 115 13.31 -0.16 -19.69
N GLN A 116 14.35 0.24 -18.99
CA GLN A 116 14.65 -0.21 -17.63
C GLN A 116 13.57 0.25 -16.65
N GLY A 117 13.11 1.51 -16.77
CA GLY A 117 12.05 2.06 -15.93
C GLY A 117 10.73 1.29 -16.08
N LEU A 118 10.33 0.98 -17.31
CA LEU A 118 9.12 0.20 -17.59
C LEU A 118 9.26 -1.24 -17.07
N LEU A 119 10.40 -1.88 -17.26
CA LEU A 119 10.66 -3.22 -16.74
C LEU A 119 10.60 -3.24 -15.21
N THR A 120 11.27 -2.29 -14.58
CA THR A 120 11.28 -2.14 -13.11
C THR A 120 9.86 -1.92 -12.57
N LEU A 121 9.07 -1.03 -13.18
CA LEU A 121 7.69 -0.77 -12.80
C LEU A 121 6.82 -2.03 -12.98
N GLY A 122 6.92 -2.70 -14.12
CA GLY A 122 6.15 -3.92 -14.40
C GLY A 122 6.44 -5.03 -13.40
N LEU A 123 7.72 -5.29 -13.13
CA LEU A 123 8.15 -6.27 -12.13
C LEU A 123 7.71 -5.87 -10.72
N ALA A 124 7.82 -4.58 -10.37
CA ALA A 124 7.40 -4.09 -9.06
C ALA A 124 5.91 -4.29 -8.81
N ILE A 125 5.06 -4.00 -9.80
CA ILE A 125 3.61 -4.22 -9.71
C ILE A 125 3.33 -5.72 -9.52
N LEU A 126 3.91 -6.58 -10.35
CA LEU A 126 3.70 -8.02 -10.28
C LEU A 126 4.11 -8.59 -8.93
N LEU A 127 5.32 -8.24 -8.45
CA LEU A 127 5.82 -8.67 -7.16
C LEU A 127 5.00 -8.09 -6.00
N SER A 128 4.57 -6.83 -6.08
CA SER A 128 3.75 -6.22 -5.03
C SER A 128 2.41 -6.93 -4.87
N ILE A 129 1.76 -7.31 -5.98
CA ILE A 129 0.52 -8.11 -5.93
C ILE A 129 0.77 -9.43 -5.20
N VAL A 130 1.86 -10.14 -5.53
CA VAL A 130 2.20 -11.42 -4.88
C VAL A 130 2.43 -11.21 -3.38
N ILE A 131 3.21 -10.18 -2.99
CA ILE A 131 3.48 -9.86 -1.58
C ILE A 131 2.17 -9.54 -0.84
N VAL A 132 1.30 -8.73 -1.43
CA VAL A 132 0.01 -8.36 -0.84
C VAL A 132 -0.88 -9.60 -0.65
N LEU A 133 -0.99 -10.46 -1.66
CA LEU A 133 -1.79 -11.69 -1.55
C LEU A 133 -1.28 -12.63 -0.45
N ILE A 134 0.04 -12.79 -0.36
CA ILE A 134 0.68 -13.57 0.70
C ILE A 134 0.41 -12.93 2.07
N ALA A 135 0.63 -11.62 2.20
CA ALA A 135 0.42 -10.89 3.44
C ALA A 135 -1.03 -11.01 3.92
N PHE A 136 -2.03 -10.81 3.05
CA PHE A 136 -3.43 -10.96 3.41
C PHE A 136 -3.79 -12.39 3.81
N ARG A 137 -3.19 -13.40 3.18
CA ARG A 137 -3.38 -14.81 3.60
C ARG A 137 -2.90 -15.04 5.04
N PHE A 138 -1.79 -14.41 5.45
CA PHE A 138 -1.27 -14.52 6.82
C PHE A 138 -2.07 -13.64 7.79
N LEU A 139 -2.42 -12.40 7.41
CA LEU A 139 -3.20 -11.50 8.26
C LEU A 139 -4.57 -12.09 8.62
N ARG A 140 -5.26 -12.73 7.68
CA ARG A 140 -6.56 -13.39 7.94
C ARG A 140 -6.48 -14.47 9.04
N LYS A 141 -5.33 -15.10 9.25
CA LYS A 141 -5.09 -16.10 10.30
C LYS A 141 -4.62 -15.49 11.61
N SER A 142 -4.27 -14.21 11.63
CA SER A 142 -3.72 -13.52 12.79
C SER A 142 -4.83 -13.16 13.79
N PRO A 143 -4.59 -13.28 15.11
CA PRO A 143 -5.51 -12.79 16.13
C PRO A 143 -5.73 -11.26 16.05
N LEU A 144 -4.82 -10.52 15.44
CA LEU A 144 -4.97 -9.08 15.19
C LEU A 144 -6.14 -8.78 14.24
N TRP A 145 -6.38 -9.62 13.23
CA TRP A 145 -7.52 -9.50 12.33
C TRP A 145 -8.86 -9.69 13.06
N LYS A 146 -8.90 -10.64 13.99
CA LYS A 146 -10.08 -10.84 14.84
C LYS A 146 -10.36 -9.62 15.73
N ARG A 147 -9.33 -8.94 16.21
CA ARG A 147 -9.49 -7.71 17.02
C ARG A 147 -10.02 -6.54 16.20
N LEU A 148 -9.58 -6.39 14.96
CA LEU A 148 -10.07 -5.33 14.05
C LEU A 148 -11.55 -5.54 13.67
N ILE A 149 -11.96 -6.78 13.41
CA ILE A 149 -13.35 -7.11 13.06
C ILE A 149 -14.26 -7.10 14.30
N LEU A 150 -13.76 -7.55 15.46
CA LEU A 150 -14.55 -7.63 16.69
C LEU A 150 -14.65 -6.30 17.44
N SER A 151 -13.84 -5.29 17.12
CA SER A 151 -13.99 -3.95 17.73
C SER A 151 -15.28 -3.23 17.28
N GLU A 152 -15.88 -3.66 16.18
CA GLU A 152 -17.19 -3.18 15.71
C GLU A 152 -18.34 -4.17 15.96
N ALA A 153 -18.09 -5.27 16.67
CA ALA A 153 -19.19 -6.13 17.09
C ALA A 153 -20.05 -5.35 18.06
N GLU A 154 -21.25 -4.99 17.62
CA GLU A 154 -22.29 -4.40 18.44
C GLU A 154 -22.64 -5.34 19.59
N THR A 155 -22.05 -5.08 20.76
CA THR A 155 -22.32 -5.87 21.97
C THR A 155 -23.57 -5.35 22.64
N LYS A 156 -24.35 -6.23 23.29
CA LYS A 156 -25.52 -5.87 24.10
C LYS A 156 -25.22 -4.78 25.12
N GLU A 157 -23.97 -4.66 25.57
CA GLU A 157 -23.50 -3.63 26.51
C GLU A 157 -23.49 -2.21 25.93
N ARG A 158 -23.53 -2.07 24.60
CA ARG A 158 -23.65 -0.79 23.89
C ARG A 158 -25.11 -0.45 23.49
N GLY A 159 -26.09 -1.18 24.04
CA GLY A 159 -27.52 -0.90 23.83
C GLY A 159 -28.11 -1.52 22.56
N TYR A 160 -27.36 -2.34 21.82
CA TYR A 160 -27.93 -3.08 20.72
C TYR A 160 -28.70 -4.28 21.25
N VAL A 161 -30.00 -4.13 21.36
CA VAL A 161 -30.92 -5.22 21.64
C VAL A 161 -31.37 -5.79 20.31
N GLY A 162 -30.81 -6.92 19.91
CA GLY A 162 -31.30 -7.66 18.75
C GLY A 162 -32.80 -7.93 18.83
N PRO A 163 -33.48 -8.14 17.73
CA PRO A 163 -34.92 -8.49 17.77
C PRO A 163 -35.13 -9.63 18.74
N ARG A 164 -36.14 -9.49 19.63
CA ARG A 164 -36.49 -10.53 20.60
C ARG A 164 -36.64 -11.84 19.87
N ASP A 165 -36.07 -12.92 20.44
CA ASP A 165 -36.22 -14.26 19.86
C ASP A 165 -37.73 -14.61 19.90
N LEU A 166 -38.35 -14.48 18.74
CA LEU A 166 -39.78 -14.74 18.59
C LEU A 166 -40.15 -16.23 18.66
N LYS A 167 -39.15 -17.11 18.80
CA LYS A 167 -39.36 -18.55 18.94
C LYS A 167 -40.18 -18.93 20.18
N ILE A 168 -40.14 -18.07 21.24
CA ILE A 168 -40.98 -18.27 22.43
C ILE A 168 -42.50 -18.08 22.15
N TYR A 169 -42.86 -17.50 21.01
CA TYR A 169 -44.25 -17.30 20.59
C TYR A 169 -44.69 -18.32 19.54
N LEU A 170 -43.85 -19.27 19.15
CA LEU A 170 -44.25 -20.38 18.30
C LEU A 170 -45.26 -21.24 19.09
N ASP A 171 -46.43 -21.49 18.49
CA ASP A 171 -47.56 -22.20 19.07
C ASP A 171 -48.27 -21.50 20.24
N ALA A 172 -47.98 -20.23 20.50
CA ALA A 172 -48.75 -19.43 21.46
C ALA A 172 -50.08 -19.01 20.84
N GLN A 173 -51.18 -19.25 21.60
CA GLN A 173 -52.53 -18.73 21.21
C GLN A 173 -52.69 -17.34 21.78
N GLY A 174 -53.13 -16.41 20.96
CA GLY A 174 -53.42 -15.02 21.34
C GLY A 174 -54.75 -14.56 20.81
N VAL A 175 -55.38 -13.60 21.50
CA VAL A 175 -56.61 -12.95 21.06
C VAL A 175 -56.29 -11.57 20.53
N ALA A 176 -56.77 -11.24 19.33
CA ALA A 176 -56.61 -9.91 18.77
C ALA A 176 -57.49 -8.90 19.52
N LEU A 177 -56.86 -7.90 20.13
CA LEU A 177 -57.56 -6.83 20.86
C LEU A 177 -58.01 -5.68 19.95
N THR A 178 -57.53 -5.65 18.70
CA THR A 178 -57.86 -4.64 17.68
C THR A 178 -58.14 -5.32 16.35
N HIS A 179 -58.86 -4.64 15.45
CA HIS A 179 -59.08 -5.15 14.10
C HIS A 179 -57.76 -5.38 13.38
N LEU A 180 -57.57 -6.61 12.89
CA LEU A 180 -56.43 -6.98 12.02
C LEU A 180 -56.65 -6.26 10.67
N ARG A 181 -55.63 -5.52 10.22
CA ARG A 181 -55.56 -4.95 8.87
C ARG A 181 -54.73 -5.82 7.98
#